data_6bb0ec6df72694554c3bf33e35c8e696
#
_entry.id   6bb0ec6df72694554c3bf33e35c8e696
#
_cell.length_a   1.000
_cell.length_b   1.000
_cell.length_c   1.000
_cell.angle_alpha   90.00
_cell.angle_beta   90.00
_cell.angle_gamma   90.00
#
_symmetry.space_group_name_H-M   'P 1'
#
loop_
_entity.id
_entity.type
_entity.pdbx_description
1 polymer ?
#
loop_
_entity_poly.entity_id
_entity_poly.type
_entity_poly.pdbx_seq_one_letter_code
_entity_poly.pdbx_strand_id
1 'polypeptide(L)'
;MTIKFAPATRAAAKARIALAGPSGSGKTYTGLTLACRLADKVAVVDTERGSASKYVGLNGWAFDTVTPNTFSPQSLTETLAVAAGEGYGCILIDSLSHYWMGVEGMLEQVDRRAKGGNNFSGWKEARPDERRMIDALVSYPGHVIVTLRVKTEYVIEENDRGKKVPRKVGLRPEQREGIEYEFDVIGDLDLDNTLSVSKTRIPMLHGAAIVKPGPELAETIRDWLAEGEETTGPLAYRAQALDPDVTVEQLRSLHATVTAAGLLNAPVTDADSNPTVLGDLIVARGRALAPKPTEAAA
;
A
#
# COMPACT_ATOMS: atom_id res chain seq x y z
N MET A 1 28.74 -10.21 7.43
CA MET A 1 28.34 -9.30 6.33
C MET A 1 29.29 -8.12 6.31
N THR A 2 29.93 -7.83 5.19
CA THR A 2 30.77 -6.64 5.04
C THR A 2 29.88 -5.50 4.50
N ILE A 3 29.70 -4.45 5.28
CA ILE A 3 28.95 -3.25 4.84
C ILE A 3 29.81 -2.53 3.81
N LYS A 4 29.25 -2.27 2.61
CA LYS A 4 29.90 -1.50 1.54
C LYS A 4 28.98 -0.35 1.13
N PHE A 5 29.55 0.83 0.98
CA PHE A 5 28.88 2.00 0.38
C PHE A 5 29.07 1.96 -1.14
N ALA A 6 28.03 2.30 -1.88
CA ALA A 6 28.05 2.49 -3.33
C ALA A 6 27.45 3.86 -3.66
N PRO A 7 27.78 4.46 -4.80
CA PRO A 7 27.12 5.68 -5.27
C PRO A 7 25.60 5.45 -5.33
N ALA A 8 24.84 6.45 -4.85
CA ALA A 8 23.39 6.38 -4.97
C ALA A 8 22.96 6.64 -6.42
N THR A 9 22.10 5.79 -6.95
CA THR A 9 21.42 6.01 -8.24
C THR A 9 19.95 6.25 -7.97
N ARG A 10 19.28 7.07 -8.78
CA ARG A 10 17.84 7.23 -8.73
C ARG A 10 17.22 6.02 -9.43
N ALA A 11 16.46 5.24 -8.73
CA ALA A 11 15.70 4.13 -9.29
C ALA A 11 14.37 4.63 -9.85
N ALA A 12 13.97 4.13 -11.02
CA ALA A 12 12.60 4.28 -11.49
C ALA A 12 11.65 3.63 -10.49
N ALA A 13 10.70 4.40 -10.00
CA ALA A 13 9.80 3.98 -8.93
C ALA A 13 8.34 3.97 -9.40
N LYS A 14 7.51 3.22 -8.71
CA LYS A 14 6.06 3.28 -8.87
C LYS A 14 5.47 4.22 -7.81
N ALA A 15 4.51 5.05 -8.20
CA ALA A 15 3.89 6.03 -7.31
C ALA A 15 3.23 5.38 -6.10
N ARG A 16 3.40 5.99 -4.94
CA ARG A 16 2.68 5.73 -3.70
C ARG A 16 1.98 7.02 -3.31
N ILE A 17 0.66 7.10 -3.53
CA ILE A 17 -0.12 8.34 -3.38
C ILE A 17 -1.21 8.13 -2.34
N ALA A 18 -1.36 9.06 -1.41
CA ALA A 18 -2.47 9.09 -0.47
C ALA A 18 -3.29 10.38 -0.65
N LEU A 19 -4.61 10.23 -0.75
CA LEU A 19 -5.57 11.32 -0.89
C LEU A 19 -6.46 11.34 0.37
N ALA A 20 -6.26 12.30 1.25
CA ALA A 20 -7.06 12.47 2.45
C ALA A 20 -8.13 13.54 2.24
N GLY A 21 -9.26 13.43 2.94
CA GLY A 21 -10.30 14.46 2.88
C GLY A 21 -11.66 13.99 3.40
N PRO A 22 -12.56 14.94 3.68
CA PRO A 22 -13.93 14.66 4.14
C PRO A 22 -14.77 13.97 3.04
N SER A 23 -15.95 13.50 3.42
CA SER A 23 -16.93 13.00 2.45
C SER A 23 -17.31 14.12 1.48
N GLY A 24 -17.38 13.78 0.17
CA GLY A 24 -17.71 14.76 -0.87
C GLY A 24 -16.54 15.60 -1.38
N SER A 25 -15.32 15.46 -0.83
CA SER A 25 -14.14 16.22 -1.29
C SER A 25 -13.55 15.78 -2.63
N GLY A 26 -14.12 14.76 -3.30
CA GLY A 26 -13.64 14.31 -4.60
C GLY A 26 -12.50 13.30 -4.59
N LYS A 27 -12.19 12.63 -3.45
CA LYS A 27 -11.11 11.63 -3.33
C LYS A 27 -11.19 10.53 -4.37
N THR A 28 -12.35 9.87 -4.48
CA THR A 28 -12.59 8.79 -5.45
C THR A 28 -12.38 9.27 -6.88
N TYR A 29 -12.94 10.42 -7.24
CA TYR A 29 -12.80 11.01 -8.57
C TYR A 29 -11.33 11.33 -8.89
N THR A 30 -10.62 12.01 -7.99
CA THR A 30 -9.20 12.31 -8.14
C THR A 30 -8.37 11.04 -8.21
N GLY A 31 -8.65 10.06 -7.34
CA GLY A 31 -7.97 8.77 -7.35
C GLY A 31 -8.10 8.04 -8.69
N LEU A 32 -9.30 7.99 -9.26
CA LEU A 32 -9.55 7.40 -10.58
C LEU A 32 -8.89 8.19 -11.71
N THR A 33 -8.91 9.54 -11.65
CA THR A 33 -8.20 10.39 -12.61
C THR A 33 -6.71 10.03 -12.66
N LEU A 34 -6.08 9.92 -11.50
CA LEU A 34 -4.66 9.56 -11.41
C LEU A 34 -4.42 8.12 -11.86
N ALA A 35 -5.21 7.16 -11.36
CA ALA A 35 -5.03 5.73 -11.65
C ALA A 35 -5.10 5.44 -13.16
N CYS A 36 -6.15 5.92 -13.84
CA CYS A 36 -6.36 5.70 -15.26
C CYS A 36 -5.38 6.47 -16.17
N ARG A 37 -4.57 7.38 -15.61
CA ARG A 37 -3.49 8.06 -16.34
C ARG A 37 -2.12 7.46 -16.06
N LEU A 38 -1.95 6.79 -14.91
CA LEU A 38 -0.68 6.16 -14.54
C LEU A 38 -0.53 4.75 -15.09
N ALA A 39 -1.64 4.07 -15.44
CA ALA A 39 -1.61 2.71 -15.97
C ALA A 39 -2.80 2.42 -16.90
N ASP A 40 -2.58 1.53 -17.87
CA ASP A 40 -3.62 1.08 -18.82
C ASP A 40 -4.59 0.06 -18.17
N LYS A 41 -4.10 -0.76 -17.24
CA LYS A 41 -4.89 -1.74 -16.48
C LYS A 41 -4.97 -1.35 -15.01
N VAL A 42 -6.16 -1.00 -14.56
CA VAL A 42 -6.44 -0.45 -13.22
C VAL A 42 -7.36 -1.37 -12.44
N ALA A 43 -7.00 -1.68 -11.19
CA ALA A 43 -7.87 -2.33 -10.22
C ALA A 43 -8.33 -1.33 -9.15
N VAL A 44 -9.58 -1.45 -8.72
CA VAL A 44 -10.13 -0.67 -7.61
C VAL A 44 -10.61 -1.61 -6.49
N VAL A 45 -10.05 -1.46 -5.32
CA VAL A 45 -10.52 -2.10 -4.09
C VAL A 45 -11.58 -1.17 -3.49
N ASP A 46 -12.84 -1.42 -3.83
CA ASP A 46 -13.98 -0.59 -3.40
C ASP A 46 -14.51 -1.08 -2.06
N THR A 47 -14.13 -0.38 -1.01
CA THR A 47 -14.61 -0.62 0.36
C THR A 47 -15.87 0.19 0.69
N GLU A 48 -16.34 1.04 -0.24
CA GLU A 48 -17.47 1.95 -0.09
C GLU A 48 -18.72 1.48 -0.85
N ARG A 49 -18.89 0.15 -0.99
CA ARG A 49 -20.11 -0.50 -1.51
C ARG A 49 -20.53 -0.06 -2.93
N GLY A 50 -19.61 -0.09 -3.88
CA GLY A 50 -19.88 0.21 -5.27
C GLY A 50 -19.83 1.71 -5.59
N SER A 51 -19.22 2.51 -4.74
CA SER A 51 -19.07 3.95 -4.95
C SER A 51 -18.24 4.25 -6.21
N ALA A 52 -17.14 3.56 -6.41
CA ALA A 52 -16.24 3.74 -7.55
C ALA A 52 -16.92 3.34 -8.87
N SER A 53 -17.74 2.29 -8.89
CA SER A 53 -18.40 1.79 -10.10
C SER A 53 -19.32 2.81 -10.77
N LYS A 54 -19.77 3.84 -10.04
CA LYS A 54 -20.58 4.94 -10.60
C LYS A 54 -19.82 5.82 -11.60
N TYR A 55 -18.50 5.70 -11.63
CA TYR A 55 -17.61 6.48 -12.50
C TYR A 55 -17.14 5.72 -13.74
N VAL A 56 -17.54 4.46 -13.92
CA VAL A 56 -17.17 3.66 -15.10
C VAL A 56 -17.66 4.35 -16.37
N GLY A 57 -16.77 4.48 -17.37
CA GLY A 57 -17.03 5.17 -18.63
C GLY A 57 -16.92 6.69 -18.59
N LEU A 58 -16.89 7.32 -17.40
CA LEU A 58 -16.66 8.75 -17.30
C LEU A 58 -15.23 9.07 -17.76
N ASN A 59 -15.05 10.08 -18.58
CA ASN A 59 -13.75 10.44 -19.17
C ASN A 59 -13.03 9.28 -19.88
N GLY A 60 -13.77 8.25 -20.31
CA GLY A 60 -13.20 7.04 -20.91
C GLY A 60 -12.56 6.07 -19.91
N TRP A 61 -12.79 6.24 -18.62
CA TRP A 61 -12.20 5.36 -17.59
C TRP A 61 -12.76 3.95 -17.67
N ALA A 62 -11.84 2.99 -17.70
CA ALA A 62 -12.11 1.57 -17.57
C ALA A 62 -11.24 1.01 -16.42
N PHE A 63 -11.86 0.27 -15.54
CA PHE A 63 -11.18 -0.35 -14.40
C PHE A 63 -11.99 -1.54 -13.91
N ASP A 64 -11.29 -2.50 -13.29
CA ASP A 64 -11.93 -3.62 -12.63
C ASP A 64 -12.10 -3.34 -11.14
N THR A 65 -13.08 -3.94 -10.49
CA THR A 65 -13.36 -3.70 -9.07
C THR A 65 -13.44 -4.99 -8.28
N VAL A 66 -12.95 -4.94 -7.04
CA VAL A 66 -13.22 -5.94 -6.02
C VAL A 66 -13.80 -5.26 -4.78
N THR A 67 -14.84 -5.87 -4.22
CA THR A 67 -15.38 -5.45 -2.92
C THR A 67 -15.00 -6.49 -1.87
N PRO A 68 -14.10 -6.17 -0.93
CA PRO A 68 -13.68 -7.09 0.11
C PRO A 68 -14.83 -7.43 1.07
N ASN A 69 -14.91 -8.69 1.50
CA ASN A 69 -15.86 -9.11 2.53
C ASN A 69 -15.42 -8.72 3.93
N THR A 70 -14.10 -8.61 4.15
CA THR A 70 -13.47 -8.20 5.41
C THR A 70 -12.34 -7.23 5.13
N PHE A 71 -11.98 -6.44 6.13
CA PHE A 71 -10.90 -5.45 6.01
C PHE A 71 -9.69 -5.85 6.85
N SER A 72 -9.42 -7.16 6.94
CA SER A 72 -8.22 -7.64 7.64
C SER A 72 -6.94 -7.26 6.88
N PRO A 73 -5.81 -7.05 7.57
CA PRO A 73 -4.51 -6.84 6.94
C PRO A 73 -4.15 -7.94 5.95
N GLN A 74 -4.51 -9.18 6.26
CA GLN A 74 -4.29 -10.33 5.39
C GLN A 74 -5.11 -10.22 4.11
N SER A 75 -6.40 -9.89 4.20
CA SER A 75 -7.28 -9.70 3.03
C SER A 75 -6.72 -8.66 2.05
N LEU A 76 -6.14 -7.56 2.55
CA LEU A 76 -5.50 -6.58 1.68
C LEU A 76 -4.23 -7.14 1.01
N THR A 77 -3.38 -7.84 1.76
CA THR A 77 -2.16 -8.45 1.22
C THR A 77 -2.49 -9.46 0.11
N GLU A 78 -3.51 -10.30 0.30
CA GLU A 78 -3.99 -11.26 -0.68
C GLU A 78 -4.57 -10.56 -1.92
N THR A 79 -5.37 -9.51 -1.74
CA THR A 79 -5.93 -8.71 -2.84
C THR A 79 -4.81 -8.08 -3.69
N LEU A 80 -3.79 -7.53 -3.04
CA LEU A 80 -2.62 -6.98 -3.72
C LEU A 80 -1.85 -8.05 -4.50
N ALA A 81 -1.71 -9.26 -3.95
CA ALA A 81 -1.03 -10.36 -4.60
C ALA A 81 -1.77 -10.84 -5.86
N VAL A 82 -3.10 -10.96 -5.79
CA VAL A 82 -3.94 -11.29 -6.95
C VAL A 82 -3.82 -10.20 -8.02
N ALA A 83 -3.95 -8.93 -7.64
CA ALA A 83 -3.82 -7.81 -8.57
C ALA A 83 -2.44 -7.76 -9.25
N ALA A 84 -1.35 -8.05 -8.50
CA ALA A 84 0.00 -8.15 -9.06
C ALA A 84 0.12 -9.31 -10.04
N GLY A 85 -0.44 -10.49 -9.71
CA GLY A 85 -0.44 -11.68 -10.56
C GLY A 85 -1.22 -11.49 -11.85
N GLU A 86 -2.30 -10.72 -11.82
CA GLU A 86 -3.11 -10.38 -12.99
C GLU A 86 -2.58 -9.19 -13.80
N GLY A 87 -1.48 -8.57 -13.36
CA GLY A 87 -0.76 -7.52 -14.09
C GLY A 87 -1.44 -6.15 -14.04
N TYR A 88 -2.17 -5.82 -12.98
CA TYR A 88 -2.69 -4.47 -12.80
C TYR A 88 -1.54 -3.49 -12.54
N GLY A 89 -1.35 -2.54 -13.46
CA GLY A 89 -0.31 -1.52 -13.39
C GLY A 89 -0.56 -0.43 -12.35
N CYS A 90 -1.82 -0.27 -11.93
CA CYS A 90 -2.21 0.61 -10.82
C CYS A 90 -3.34 -0.01 -10.01
N ILE A 91 -3.27 0.15 -8.69
CA ILE A 91 -4.35 -0.20 -7.77
C ILE A 91 -4.79 1.03 -6.98
N LEU A 92 -6.11 1.27 -6.96
CA LEU A 92 -6.75 2.29 -6.12
C LEU A 92 -7.48 1.59 -4.97
N ILE A 93 -7.17 1.94 -3.72
CA ILE A 93 -7.85 1.43 -2.52
C ILE A 93 -8.73 2.54 -1.96
N ASP A 94 -10.03 2.40 -2.11
CA ASP A 94 -11.01 3.41 -1.70
C ASP A 94 -12.02 2.83 -0.68
N SER A 95 -11.71 2.96 0.64
CA SER A 95 -10.61 3.68 1.29
C SER A 95 -9.74 2.74 2.14
N LEU A 96 -8.46 3.06 2.29
CA LEU A 96 -7.55 2.33 3.17
C LEU A 96 -7.95 2.46 4.66
N SER A 97 -8.72 3.47 5.03
CA SER A 97 -9.19 3.68 6.40
C SER A 97 -10.03 2.51 6.93
N HIS A 98 -10.73 1.77 6.07
CA HIS A 98 -11.48 0.58 6.50
C HIS A 98 -10.58 -0.55 7.01
N TYR A 99 -9.37 -0.71 6.45
CA TYR A 99 -8.40 -1.69 6.95
C TYR A 99 -7.80 -1.31 8.31
N TRP A 100 -8.01 -0.06 8.72
CA TRP A 100 -7.68 0.40 10.06
C TRP A 100 -8.82 0.19 11.06
N MET A 101 -10.02 0.71 10.75
CA MET A 101 -11.14 0.83 11.67
C MET A 101 -12.39 0.01 11.29
N GLY A 102 -12.39 -0.65 10.15
CA GLY A 102 -13.51 -1.48 9.69
C GLY A 102 -13.53 -2.87 10.32
N VAL A 103 -14.51 -3.66 9.88
CA VAL A 103 -14.70 -5.04 10.36
C VAL A 103 -13.44 -5.87 10.08
N GLU A 104 -12.90 -6.51 11.12
CA GLU A 104 -11.63 -7.23 11.12
C GLU A 104 -10.38 -6.37 10.83
N GLY A 105 -10.53 -5.03 10.76
CA GLY A 105 -9.43 -4.10 10.61
C GLY A 105 -8.45 -4.12 11.78
N MET A 106 -7.37 -3.36 11.64
CA MET A 106 -6.26 -3.40 12.61
C MET A 106 -6.70 -3.14 14.06
N LEU A 107 -7.59 -2.17 14.29
CA LEU A 107 -8.06 -1.87 15.66
C LEU A 107 -8.80 -3.06 16.28
N GLU A 108 -9.68 -3.71 15.52
CA GLU A 108 -10.38 -4.93 15.98
C GLU A 108 -9.45 -6.12 16.19
N GLN A 109 -8.40 -6.26 15.35
CA GLN A 109 -7.36 -7.27 15.55
C GLN A 109 -6.58 -7.05 16.85
N VAL A 110 -6.30 -5.81 17.18
CA VAL A 110 -5.65 -5.43 18.45
C VAL A 110 -6.56 -5.76 19.63
N ASP A 111 -7.84 -5.39 19.58
CA ASP A 111 -8.79 -5.64 20.66
C ASP A 111 -9.00 -7.14 20.91
N ARG A 112 -9.11 -7.95 19.85
CA ARG A 112 -9.25 -9.43 19.97
C ARG A 112 -8.02 -10.08 20.60
N ARG A 113 -6.82 -9.54 20.38
CA ARG A 113 -5.55 -10.08 20.91
C ARG A 113 -5.18 -9.51 22.26
N ALA A 114 -5.90 -8.48 22.73
CA ALA A 114 -5.68 -7.88 24.04
C ALA A 114 -6.01 -8.89 25.17
N LYS A 115 -5.03 -9.18 26.02
CA LYS A 115 -5.18 -10.07 27.19
C LYS A 115 -5.47 -9.22 28.44
N GLY A 116 -6.53 -9.55 29.16
CA GLY A 116 -6.89 -8.86 30.39
C GLY A 116 -7.22 -7.36 30.23
N GLY A 117 -7.72 -6.96 29.03
CA GLY A 117 -8.03 -5.56 28.75
C GLY A 117 -6.80 -4.67 28.46
N ASN A 118 -5.63 -5.28 28.32
CA ASN A 118 -4.37 -4.55 28.05
C ASN A 118 -4.11 -4.44 26.55
N ASN A 119 -4.43 -3.29 25.95
CA ASN A 119 -4.22 -3.01 24.54
C ASN A 119 -2.73 -3.11 24.11
N PHE A 120 -1.79 -2.91 25.02
CA PHE A 120 -0.38 -3.04 24.70
C PHE A 120 -0.01 -4.46 24.25
N SER A 121 -0.59 -5.49 24.89
CA SER A 121 -0.40 -6.89 24.48
C SER A 121 -1.02 -7.16 23.10
N GLY A 122 -2.20 -6.60 22.82
CA GLY A 122 -2.86 -6.69 21.53
C GLY A 122 -2.01 -6.10 20.39
N TRP A 123 -1.46 -4.92 20.60
CA TRP A 123 -0.55 -4.29 19.63
C TRP A 123 0.72 -5.10 19.40
N LYS A 124 1.31 -5.67 20.43
CA LYS A 124 2.50 -6.52 20.29
C LYS A 124 2.25 -7.71 19.38
N GLU A 125 1.07 -8.34 19.49
CA GLU A 125 0.69 -9.50 18.68
C GLU A 125 0.18 -9.11 17.27
N ALA A 126 -0.40 -7.92 17.07
CA ALA A 126 -0.95 -7.48 15.79
C ALA A 126 0.06 -6.75 14.87
N ARG A 127 1.12 -6.18 15.43
CA ARG A 127 2.16 -5.46 14.66
C ARG A 127 2.78 -6.22 13.49
N PRO A 128 3.03 -7.52 13.55
CA PRO A 128 3.56 -8.25 12.40
C PRO A 128 2.61 -8.19 11.19
N ASP A 129 1.29 -8.28 11.42
CA ASP A 129 0.29 -8.23 10.35
C ASP A 129 0.17 -6.81 9.78
N GLU A 130 0.18 -5.79 10.64
CA GLU A 130 0.25 -4.39 10.22
C GLU A 130 1.46 -4.12 9.34
N ARG A 131 2.65 -4.55 9.77
CA ARG A 131 3.88 -4.37 9.02
C ARG A 131 3.83 -5.07 7.67
N ARG A 132 3.36 -6.33 7.64
CA ARG A 132 3.20 -7.09 6.39
C ARG A 132 2.26 -6.38 5.42
N MET A 133 1.15 -5.85 5.88
CA MET A 133 0.19 -5.08 5.08
C MET A 133 0.83 -3.82 4.48
N ILE A 134 1.54 -3.05 5.30
CA ILE A 134 2.22 -1.83 4.84
C ILE A 134 3.34 -2.16 3.85
N ASP A 135 4.17 -3.16 4.16
CA ASP A 135 5.24 -3.60 3.26
C ASP A 135 4.68 -4.07 1.92
N ALA A 136 3.53 -4.77 1.92
CA ALA A 136 2.85 -5.19 0.68
C ALA A 136 2.38 -3.99 -0.15
N LEU A 137 1.82 -2.95 0.48
CA LEU A 137 1.45 -1.71 -0.21
C LEU A 137 2.66 -1.02 -0.85
N VAL A 138 3.74 -0.87 -0.08
CA VAL A 138 4.94 -0.15 -0.53
C VAL A 138 5.68 -0.92 -1.63
N SER A 139 5.69 -2.26 -1.56
CA SER A 139 6.40 -3.13 -2.50
C SER A 139 5.53 -3.65 -3.66
N TYR A 140 4.28 -3.19 -3.79
CA TYR A 140 3.43 -3.54 -4.94
C TYR A 140 4.12 -3.20 -6.27
N PRO A 141 4.14 -4.09 -7.27
CA PRO A 141 4.90 -3.89 -8.51
C PRO A 141 4.35 -2.78 -9.43
N GLY A 142 3.12 -2.33 -9.21
CA GLY A 142 2.47 -1.21 -9.89
C GLY A 142 2.37 0.06 -9.03
N HIS A 143 1.65 1.06 -9.52
CA HIS A 143 1.29 2.25 -8.76
C HIS A 143 0.24 1.93 -7.69
N VAL A 144 0.32 2.57 -6.55
CA VAL A 144 -0.67 2.45 -5.47
C VAL A 144 -1.21 3.83 -5.14
N ILE A 145 -2.52 3.95 -5.19
CA ILE A 145 -3.25 5.14 -4.76
C ILE A 145 -4.21 4.70 -3.65
N VAL A 146 -4.22 5.42 -2.54
CA VAL A 146 -5.16 5.16 -1.47
C VAL A 146 -5.97 6.41 -1.15
N THR A 147 -7.22 6.24 -0.77
CA THR A 147 -7.99 7.31 -0.15
C THR A 147 -8.02 7.11 1.36
N LEU A 148 -8.01 8.21 2.10
CA LEU A 148 -8.08 8.24 3.55
C LEU A 148 -9.28 9.09 3.98
N ARG A 149 -10.11 8.53 4.85
CA ARG A 149 -11.13 9.29 5.57
C ARG A 149 -10.46 10.16 6.61
N VAL A 150 -11.06 11.30 6.88
CA VAL A 150 -10.56 12.21 7.92
C VAL A 150 -11.64 12.44 8.96
N LYS A 151 -11.21 12.65 10.19
CA LYS A 151 -12.04 13.11 11.32
C LYS A 151 -11.53 14.43 11.84
N THR A 152 -12.43 15.18 12.48
CA THR A 152 -12.05 16.42 13.14
C THR A 152 -11.12 16.13 14.31
N GLU A 153 -9.98 16.79 14.32
CA GLU A 153 -9.04 16.76 15.42
C GLU A 153 -9.33 17.88 16.41
N TYR A 154 -9.36 17.53 17.69
CA TYR A 154 -9.53 18.46 18.80
C TYR A 154 -8.32 18.37 19.73
N VAL A 155 -7.78 19.51 20.14
CA VAL A 155 -6.87 19.60 21.29
C VAL A 155 -7.62 20.16 22.48
N ILE A 156 -7.25 19.68 23.67
CA ILE A 156 -7.77 20.22 24.92
C ILE A 156 -6.88 21.39 25.31
N GLU A 157 -7.41 22.58 25.27
CA GLU A 157 -6.73 23.81 25.72
C GLU A 157 -7.39 24.35 26.99
N GLU A 158 -6.59 25.05 27.76
CA GLU A 158 -7.11 25.77 28.94
C GLU A 158 -7.54 27.18 28.49
N ASN A 159 -8.81 27.53 28.74
CA ASN A 159 -9.30 28.86 28.43
C ASN A 159 -8.87 29.88 29.52
N ASP A 160 -9.10 31.17 29.29
CA ASP A 160 -8.73 32.27 30.19
C ASP A 160 -9.28 32.13 31.64
N ARG A 161 -10.18 31.16 31.87
CA ARG A 161 -10.77 30.85 33.17
C ARG A 161 -10.22 29.57 33.79
N GLY A 162 -9.15 29.01 33.26
CA GLY A 162 -8.52 27.77 33.75
C GLY A 162 -9.33 26.50 33.46
N LYS A 163 -10.36 26.55 32.59
CA LYS A 163 -11.19 25.42 32.25
C LYS A 163 -10.69 24.75 30.96
N LYS A 164 -10.49 23.43 31.00
CA LYS A 164 -10.16 22.62 29.84
C LYS A 164 -11.33 22.56 28.85
N VAL A 165 -11.13 23.07 27.65
CA VAL A 165 -12.13 23.09 26.57
C VAL A 165 -11.54 22.46 25.29
N PRO A 166 -12.29 21.66 24.52
CA PRO A 166 -11.84 21.16 23.26
C PRO A 166 -11.83 22.27 22.21
N ARG A 167 -10.67 22.49 21.57
CA ARG A 167 -10.54 23.36 20.39
C ARG A 167 -10.30 22.53 19.16
N LYS A 168 -11.07 22.75 18.10
CA LYS A 168 -10.86 22.16 16.78
C LYS A 168 -9.56 22.70 16.19
N VAL A 169 -8.61 21.81 15.82
CA VAL A 169 -7.31 22.20 15.25
C VAL A 169 -7.15 21.80 13.79
N GLY A 170 -7.96 20.85 13.29
CA GLY A 170 -7.85 20.44 11.91
C GLY A 170 -8.64 19.18 11.59
N LEU A 171 -8.19 18.50 10.54
CA LEU A 171 -8.64 17.18 10.15
C LEU A 171 -7.46 16.22 10.27
N ARG A 172 -7.71 15.02 10.77
CA ARG A 172 -6.72 13.95 10.90
C ARG A 172 -7.19 12.72 10.14
N PRO A 173 -6.33 12.08 9.33
CA PRO A 173 -6.68 10.81 8.68
C PRO A 173 -7.07 9.73 9.71
N GLU A 174 -8.10 8.95 9.37
CA GLU A 174 -8.48 7.75 10.11
C GLU A 174 -7.60 6.59 9.69
N GLN A 175 -6.36 6.63 10.13
CA GLN A 175 -5.34 5.64 9.84
C GLN A 175 -4.27 5.66 10.93
N ARG A 176 -3.32 4.71 10.86
CA ARG A 176 -2.12 4.65 11.69
C ARG A 176 -1.37 5.97 11.66
N GLU A 177 -0.92 6.44 12.80
CA GLU A 177 0.01 7.54 12.88
C GLU A 177 1.35 7.16 12.24
N GLY A 178 1.90 8.05 11.42
CA GLY A 178 3.14 7.81 10.67
C GLY A 178 2.94 7.09 9.34
N ILE A 179 1.72 6.74 8.92
CA ILE A 179 1.46 6.15 7.59
C ILE A 179 1.91 7.08 6.46
N GLU A 180 1.93 8.38 6.72
CA GLU A 180 2.34 9.39 5.75
C GLU A 180 3.80 9.24 5.28
N TYR A 181 4.66 8.61 6.08
CA TYR A 181 6.05 8.38 5.68
C TYR A 181 6.21 7.36 4.55
N GLU A 182 5.21 6.51 4.36
CA GLU A 182 5.23 5.44 3.36
C GLU A 182 4.86 5.91 1.94
N PHE A 183 4.22 7.08 1.82
CA PHE A 183 3.78 7.62 0.54
C PHE A 183 4.75 8.65 -0.05
N ASP A 184 4.82 8.70 -1.39
CA ASP A 184 5.61 9.70 -2.12
C ASP A 184 4.91 11.04 -2.19
N VAL A 185 3.58 11.00 -2.34
CA VAL A 185 2.72 12.19 -2.40
C VAL A 185 1.53 11.99 -1.46
N ILE A 186 1.27 13.00 -0.63
CA ILE A 186 0.05 13.10 0.18
C ILE A 186 -0.62 14.41 -0.16
N GLY A 187 -1.89 14.32 -0.48
CA GLY A 187 -2.71 15.48 -0.77
C GLY A 187 -3.99 15.48 0.07
N ASP A 188 -4.28 16.62 0.64
CA ASP A 188 -5.48 16.87 1.44
C ASP A 188 -6.51 17.60 0.58
N LEU A 189 -7.62 16.92 0.29
CA LEU A 189 -8.75 17.46 -0.49
C LEU A 189 -9.76 18.12 0.42
N ASP A 190 -10.10 19.37 0.13
CA ASP A 190 -11.20 20.09 0.78
C ASP A 190 -12.54 19.92 0.06
N LEU A 191 -13.61 20.56 0.58
CA LEU A 191 -14.96 20.48 0.00
C LEU A 191 -15.12 21.27 -1.31
N ASP A 192 -14.17 22.15 -1.62
CA ASP A 192 -14.12 22.89 -2.88
C ASP A 192 -13.32 22.11 -3.96
N ASN A 193 -12.95 20.87 -3.63
CA ASN A 193 -12.11 19.97 -4.44
C ASN A 193 -10.71 20.55 -4.73
N THR A 194 -10.16 21.30 -3.80
CA THR A 194 -8.77 21.76 -3.85
C THR A 194 -7.88 20.74 -3.16
N LEU A 195 -6.86 20.25 -3.87
CA LEU A 195 -5.83 19.36 -3.34
C LEU A 195 -4.67 20.20 -2.84
N SER A 196 -4.45 20.21 -1.53
CA SER A 196 -3.26 20.78 -0.90
C SER A 196 -2.22 19.66 -0.71
N VAL A 197 -1.06 19.79 -1.34
CA VAL A 197 0.02 18.79 -1.21
C VAL A 197 0.74 19.01 0.12
N SER A 198 0.43 18.17 1.11
CA SER A 198 1.00 18.27 2.47
C SER A 198 2.34 17.55 2.60
N LYS A 199 2.61 16.55 1.77
CA LYS A 199 3.92 15.87 1.65
C LYS A 199 4.18 15.47 0.22
N THR A 200 5.42 15.67 -0.24
CA THR A 200 5.86 15.15 -1.54
C THR A 200 7.36 14.91 -1.56
N ARG A 201 7.78 13.92 -2.37
CA ARG A 201 9.18 13.73 -2.81
C ARG A 201 9.42 14.33 -4.19
N ILE A 202 8.39 14.87 -4.83
CA ILE A 202 8.43 15.49 -6.16
C ILE A 202 8.58 16.99 -5.99
N PRO A 203 9.75 17.59 -6.35
CA PRO A 203 10.03 19.00 -6.06
C PRO A 203 9.00 19.97 -6.62
N MET A 204 8.46 19.69 -7.82
CA MET A 204 7.46 20.52 -8.50
C MET A 204 6.11 20.57 -7.78
N LEU A 205 5.82 19.60 -6.91
CA LEU A 205 4.56 19.54 -6.14
C LEU A 205 4.70 20.11 -4.73
N HIS A 206 5.88 20.59 -4.34
CA HIS A 206 6.09 21.11 -2.99
C HIS A 206 5.25 22.35 -2.73
N GLY A 207 4.36 22.28 -1.73
CA GLY A 207 3.46 23.39 -1.36
C GLY A 207 2.37 23.70 -2.40
N ALA A 208 2.13 22.79 -3.35
CA ALA A 208 1.11 23.01 -4.39
C ALA A 208 -0.31 22.95 -3.79
N ALA A 209 -1.17 23.87 -4.27
CA ALA A 209 -2.61 23.81 -4.07
C ALA A 209 -3.28 23.76 -5.46
N ILE A 210 -3.91 22.65 -5.77
CA ILE A 210 -4.42 22.35 -7.12
C ILE A 210 -5.95 22.26 -7.05
N VAL A 211 -6.62 23.22 -7.67
CA VAL A 211 -8.07 23.24 -7.75
C VAL A 211 -8.52 22.21 -8.78
N LYS A 212 -9.40 21.29 -8.37
CA LYS A 212 -9.94 20.22 -9.21
C LYS A 212 -8.83 19.46 -9.94
N PRO A 213 -7.95 18.73 -9.21
CA PRO A 213 -6.81 18.07 -9.80
C PRO A 213 -7.21 17.19 -10.99
N GLY A 214 -6.54 17.41 -12.11
CA GLY A 214 -6.80 16.79 -13.41
C GLY A 214 -5.70 15.82 -13.83
N PRO A 215 -5.71 15.41 -15.11
CA PRO A 215 -4.70 14.52 -15.70
C PRO A 215 -3.26 15.05 -15.57
N GLU A 216 -3.07 16.36 -15.55
CA GLU A 216 -1.76 17.04 -15.53
C GLU A 216 -0.98 16.70 -14.26
N LEU A 217 -1.69 16.47 -13.15
CA LEU A 217 -1.06 16.01 -11.90
C LEU A 217 -0.48 14.60 -12.08
N ALA A 218 -1.20 13.70 -12.73
CA ALA A 218 -0.71 12.35 -13.02
C ALA A 218 0.50 12.37 -13.96
N GLU A 219 0.49 13.24 -14.96
CA GLU A 219 1.61 13.44 -15.91
C GLU A 219 2.84 13.93 -15.16
N THR A 220 2.71 14.95 -14.32
CA THR A 220 3.80 15.46 -13.48
C THR A 220 4.42 14.36 -12.60
N ILE A 221 3.58 13.51 -12.00
CA ILE A 221 4.04 12.39 -11.15
C ILE A 221 4.75 11.34 -12.00
N ARG A 222 4.15 10.94 -13.13
CA ARG A 222 4.70 9.94 -14.04
C ARG A 222 6.07 10.36 -14.58
N ASP A 223 6.16 11.59 -15.09
CA ASP A 223 7.38 12.09 -15.71
C ASP A 223 8.53 12.14 -14.69
N TRP A 224 8.25 12.60 -13.46
CA TRP A 224 9.25 12.57 -12.39
C TRP A 224 9.70 11.14 -12.04
N LEU A 225 8.78 10.16 -11.99
CA LEU A 225 9.12 8.77 -11.67
C LEU A 225 9.90 8.08 -12.79
N ALA A 226 9.68 8.48 -14.05
CA ALA A 226 10.36 7.93 -15.22
C ALA A 226 11.84 8.32 -15.35
N GLU A 227 12.30 9.35 -14.64
CA GLU A 227 13.70 9.82 -14.69
C GLU A 227 14.71 8.88 -14.01
N GLY A 228 14.28 7.76 -13.43
CA GLY A 228 15.14 6.80 -12.71
C GLY A 228 15.60 5.64 -13.59
N GLU A 229 16.64 4.91 -13.12
CA GLU A 229 17.08 3.67 -13.73
C GLU A 229 16.09 2.53 -13.41
N GLU A 230 15.81 1.65 -14.38
CA GLU A 230 14.98 0.48 -14.13
C GLU A 230 15.63 -0.47 -13.12
N THR A 231 14.87 -0.88 -12.13
CA THR A 231 15.31 -1.85 -11.11
C THR A 231 14.58 -3.18 -11.28
N THR A 232 15.22 -4.27 -10.88
CA THR A 232 14.57 -5.59 -10.85
C THR A 232 13.43 -5.58 -9.84
N GLY A 233 12.20 -5.69 -10.32
CA GLY A 233 11.00 -5.67 -9.50
C GLY A 233 10.58 -7.04 -8.95
N PRO A 234 9.58 -7.08 -8.04
CA PRO A 234 9.11 -8.33 -7.41
C PRO A 234 8.68 -9.41 -8.39
N LEU A 235 8.06 -9.05 -9.52
CA LEU A 235 7.62 -10.02 -10.53
C LEU A 235 8.78 -10.72 -11.23
N ALA A 236 9.90 -10.03 -11.46
CA ALA A 236 11.09 -10.62 -12.04
C ALA A 236 11.75 -11.62 -11.06
N TYR A 237 11.79 -11.29 -9.77
CA TYR A 237 12.26 -12.23 -8.74
C TYR A 237 11.32 -13.42 -8.57
N ARG A 238 10.00 -13.21 -8.68
CA ARG A 238 9.01 -14.29 -8.73
C ARG A 238 9.30 -15.25 -9.89
N ALA A 239 9.52 -14.73 -11.09
CA ALA A 239 9.84 -15.54 -12.26
C ALA A 239 11.10 -16.40 -12.04
N GLN A 240 12.16 -15.83 -11.44
CA GLN A 240 13.37 -16.57 -11.07
C GLN A 240 13.09 -17.68 -10.04
N ALA A 241 12.23 -17.41 -9.04
CA ALA A 241 11.88 -18.41 -8.02
C ALA A 241 11.05 -19.57 -8.58
N LEU A 242 10.27 -19.33 -9.63
CA LEU A 242 9.41 -20.32 -10.30
C LEU A 242 10.06 -20.99 -11.50
N ASP A 243 11.31 -20.64 -11.84
CA ASP A 243 12.05 -21.28 -12.90
C ASP A 243 12.12 -22.82 -12.64
N PRO A 244 11.76 -23.67 -13.62
CA PRO A 244 11.80 -25.13 -13.46
C PRO A 244 13.19 -25.66 -13.09
N ASP A 245 14.24 -25.01 -13.58
CA ASP A 245 15.64 -25.43 -13.41
C ASP A 245 16.32 -24.78 -12.20
N VAL A 246 15.59 -24.00 -11.39
CA VAL A 246 16.14 -23.32 -10.21
C VAL A 246 16.63 -24.32 -9.16
N THR A 247 17.84 -24.10 -8.66
CA THR A 247 18.43 -24.93 -7.59
C THR A 247 18.15 -24.34 -6.20
N VAL A 248 18.27 -25.19 -5.17
CA VAL A 248 18.15 -24.74 -3.75
C VAL A 248 19.18 -23.66 -3.41
N GLU A 249 20.38 -23.73 -3.97
CA GLU A 249 21.42 -22.74 -3.74
C GLU A 249 21.08 -21.39 -4.38
N GLN A 250 20.56 -21.41 -5.61
CA GLN A 250 20.06 -20.20 -6.27
C GLN A 250 18.90 -19.57 -5.52
N LEU A 251 17.98 -20.37 -4.97
CA LEU A 251 16.89 -19.86 -4.12
C LEU A 251 17.38 -19.22 -2.82
N ARG A 252 18.43 -19.77 -2.20
CA ARG A 252 19.08 -19.14 -1.03
C ARG A 252 19.71 -17.80 -1.37
N SER A 253 20.42 -17.73 -2.50
CA SER A 253 21.00 -16.48 -3.01
C SER A 253 19.91 -15.46 -3.34
N LEU A 254 18.85 -15.90 -4.02
CA LEU A 254 17.68 -15.07 -4.35
C LEU A 254 17.00 -14.52 -3.10
N HIS A 255 16.81 -15.36 -2.07
CA HIS A 255 16.25 -14.93 -0.79
C HIS A 255 17.10 -13.82 -0.13
N ALA A 256 18.43 -13.97 -0.15
CA ALA A 256 19.33 -12.95 0.38
C ALA A 256 19.23 -11.62 -0.41
N THR A 257 19.14 -11.71 -1.75
CA THR A 257 18.98 -10.54 -2.64
C THR A 257 17.66 -9.83 -2.37
N VAL A 258 16.56 -10.56 -2.30
CA VAL A 258 15.20 -10.04 -2.01
C VAL A 258 15.13 -9.44 -0.61
N THR A 259 15.82 -10.04 0.38
CA THR A 259 15.96 -9.48 1.74
C THR A 259 16.68 -8.14 1.72
N ALA A 260 17.81 -8.06 1.02
CA ALA A 260 18.58 -6.83 0.90
C ALA A 260 17.82 -5.70 0.18
N ALA A 261 16.96 -6.07 -0.77
CA ALA A 261 16.07 -5.14 -1.47
C ALA A 261 14.83 -4.72 -0.67
N GLY A 262 14.56 -5.33 0.52
CA GLY A 262 13.37 -5.04 1.31
C GLY A 262 12.06 -5.59 0.72
N LEU A 263 12.13 -6.61 -0.16
CA LEU A 263 11.00 -7.12 -0.95
C LEU A 263 10.41 -8.44 -0.43
N LEU A 264 10.78 -8.90 0.78
CA LEU A 264 10.26 -10.18 1.31
C LEU A 264 8.74 -10.21 1.41
N ASN A 265 8.11 -9.09 1.76
CA ASN A 265 6.66 -8.96 1.87
C ASN A 265 6.00 -8.43 0.58
N ALA A 266 6.73 -8.39 -0.55
CA ALA A 266 6.16 -7.99 -1.83
C ALA A 266 5.05 -8.98 -2.25
N PRO A 267 3.85 -8.47 -2.59
CA PRO A 267 2.71 -9.30 -2.93
C PRO A 267 2.93 -9.93 -4.31
N VAL A 268 2.81 -11.25 -4.36
CA VAL A 268 2.95 -12.07 -5.58
C VAL A 268 1.98 -13.25 -5.52
N THR A 269 1.86 -14.01 -6.61
CA THR A 269 1.18 -15.30 -6.61
C THR A 269 2.18 -16.45 -6.73
N ASP A 270 1.83 -17.63 -6.21
CA ASP A 270 2.60 -18.86 -6.44
C ASP A 270 2.41 -19.42 -7.88
N ALA A 271 2.87 -20.64 -8.12
CA ALA A 271 2.73 -21.30 -9.43
C ALA A 271 1.27 -21.63 -9.80
N ASP A 272 0.43 -21.83 -8.80
CA ASP A 272 -0.99 -22.16 -8.96
C ASP A 272 -1.89 -20.92 -8.88
N SER A 273 -1.29 -19.72 -8.97
CA SER A 273 -1.96 -18.40 -8.86
C SER A 273 -2.56 -18.10 -7.49
N ASN A 274 -2.17 -18.80 -6.44
CA ASN A 274 -2.61 -18.46 -5.09
C ASN A 274 -1.83 -17.24 -4.56
N PRO A 275 -2.49 -16.34 -3.82
CA PRO A 275 -1.84 -15.17 -3.25
C PRO A 275 -0.83 -15.55 -2.18
N THR A 276 0.35 -14.93 -2.24
CA THR A 276 1.44 -15.11 -1.29
C THR A 276 2.33 -13.86 -1.26
N VAL A 277 3.43 -13.92 -0.51
CA VAL A 277 4.50 -12.92 -0.56
C VAL A 277 5.79 -13.54 -1.06
N LEU A 278 6.65 -12.73 -1.67
CA LEU A 278 7.84 -13.20 -2.37
C LEU A 278 8.79 -14.04 -1.49
N GLY A 279 8.97 -13.63 -0.22
CA GLY A 279 9.78 -14.37 0.74
C GLY A 279 9.24 -15.77 1.02
N ASP A 280 7.93 -15.87 1.27
CA ASP A 280 7.25 -17.15 1.56
C ASP A 280 7.30 -18.07 0.33
N LEU A 281 7.10 -17.53 -0.89
CA LEU A 281 7.23 -18.26 -2.14
C LEU A 281 8.62 -18.88 -2.29
N ILE A 282 9.69 -18.10 -2.12
CA ILE A 282 11.07 -18.58 -2.26
C ILE A 282 11.37 -19.70 -1.24
N VAL A 283 10.93 -19.53 0.01
CA VAL A 283 11.10 -20.52 1.07
C VAL A 283 10.33 -21.81 0.75
N ALA A 284 9.08 -21.70 0.31
CA ALA A 284 8.25 -22.85 -0.06
C ALA A 284 8.89 -23.66 -1.21
N ARG A 285 9.39 -22.98 -2.26
CA ARG A 285 10.10 -23.61 -3.38
C ARG A 285 11.38 -24.28 -2.91
N GLY A 286 12.16 -23.64 -2.05
CA GLY A 286 13.39 -24.22 -1.51
C GLY A 286 13.14 -25.51 -0.70
N ARG A 287 12.04 -25.55 0.07
CA ARG A 287 11.62 -26.76 0.81
C ARG A 287 11.15 -27.88 -0.13
N ALA A 288 10.43 -27.55 -1.20
CA ALA A 288 9.95 -28.53 -2.18
C ALA A 288 11.09 -29.20 -2.95
N LEU A 289 12.18 -28.47 -3.23
CA LEU A 289 13.36 -28.97 -3.95
C LEU A 289 14.42 -29.61 -3.03
N ALA A 290 14.31 -29.42 -1.72
CA ALA A 290 15.25 -30.03 -0.78
C ALA A 290 15.08 -31.57 -0.78
N PRO A 291 16.19 -32.36 -0.78
CA PRO A 291 16.10 -33.79 -0.67
C PRO A 291 15.36 -34.18 0.62
N LYS A 292 14.36 -35.07 0.51
CA LYS A 292 13.69 -35.62 1.69
C LYS A 292 14.76 -36.28 2.58
N PRO A 293 14.70 -36.09 3.92
CA PRO A 293 15.56 -36.85 4.81
C PRO A 293 15.37 -38.34 4.51
N THR A 294 16.46 -39.02 4.16
CA THR A 294 16.46 -40.49 4.07
C THR A 294 16.16 -40.99 5.46
N GLU A 295 15.03 -41.68 5.67
CA GLU A 295 14.81 -42.45 6.90
C GLU A 295 16.03 -43.33 7.08
N ALA A 296 16.86 -43.00 8.07
CA ALA A 296 17.93 -43.89 8.47
C ALA A 296 17.26 -45.17 8.93
N ALA A 297 17.50 -46.27 8.18
CA ALA A 297 17.06 -47.60 8.55
C ALA A 297 17.51 -47.89 9.98
N ALA A 298 16.52 -48.12 10.84
CA ALA A 298 16.73 -48.62 12.19
C ALA A 298 17.17 -50.08 12.17
#